data_66a27b587f91f528b9a7778ff245854d
#
_entry.id   66a27b587f91f528b9a7778ff245854d
#
_cell.length_a   1.000
_cell.length_b   1.000
_cell.length_c   1.000
_cell.angle_alpha   90.00
_cell.angle_beta   90.00
_cell.angle_gamma   90.00
#
_symmetry.space_group_name_H-M   'P 1'
#
loop_
_entity.id
_entity.type
_entity.pdbx_description
1 polymer ?
#
loop_
_entity_poly.entity_id
_entity_poly.type
_entity_poly.pdbx_seq_one_letter_code
_entity_poly.pdbx_strand_id
1 'polypeptide(L)'
;MWREIKVLLVDDDEQRRHDMKVILDFLGEEAIVAGTTDWRREAEGKIEDSTEISAVFLGDSHSLALGDVIEGLLSWDKGIPLLYMGDSGLPETLAEPVRRALLANVEMPPSYNKLLDSLHRCQVYREQYTHNRSRGERREVQLFRSLVGTSRQIQHVRELIMQVADKDVSVMIQGESGTGKEVVARNLHYHSHRRAKPFVPVNCGAIPAELLESELFGHEKGAFTGAINSRPGRFEMAEGGTLFLDEIGDMPLNMQVKILRVLQEHTFERVGSNKTINANVRIIAATHKNLEKMIEDGTFREDLYYRLNVFPIDMPSLRERVEDLPLLLNELISRLENEKRGSIRFNSAAIMSLCRHDWHGNVRELANLVERLAILHPYGVIGVNELPKKFRHVDDNDESNPVPVVTDVNPVDGLAGIDSPALLPVNGLDLKEYLQDLECSLIQQALDDANGVVARAAEKLNIRRTTLVEKMRKYNLGRKEKDFA
;
A
#
# COMPACT_ATOMS: atom_id res chain seq x y z
N MET A 1 2.45 -7.11 25.44
CA MET A 1 3.65 -6.33 25.74
C MET A 1 4.24 -5.96 24.40
N TRP A 2 4.13 -4.71 23.98
CA TRP A 2 4.67 -4.21 22.73
C TRP A 2 6.20 -4.22 22.89
N ARG A 3 6.94 -4.98 22.06
CA ARG A 3 8.38 -4.83 21.99
C ARG A 3 8.66 -3.48 21.33
N GLU A 4 9.40 -2.63 22.00
CA GLU A 4 9.90 -1.39 21.41
C GLU A 4 10.84 -1.77 20.27
N ILE A 5 10.44 -1.47 19.06
CA ILE A 5 11.21 -1.76 17.86
C ILE A 5 12.18 -0.58 17.65
N LYS A 6 13.46 -0.89 17.48
CA LYS A 6 14.52 0.12 17.35
C LYS A 6 15.16 0.09 15.95
N VAL A 7 15.77 1.19 15.58
CA VAL A 7 16.53 1.34 14.33
C VAL A 7 18.01 1.48 14.68
N LEU A 8 18.89 0.74 14.00
CA LEU A 8 20.33 0.86 14.18
C LEU A 8 20.92 1.75 13.09
N LEU A 9 21.67 2.78 13.49
CA LEU A 9 22.33 3.74 12.61
C LEU A 9 23.85 3.57 12.73
N VAL A 10 24.49 3.07 11.67
CA VAL A 10 25.93 2.78 11.62
C VAL A 10 26.62 3.63 10.56
N ASP A 11 27.43 4.59 10.96
CA ASP A 11 28.14 5.49 10.06
C ASP A 11 29.39 6.06 10.79
N ASP A 12 30.46 6.33 10.09
CA ASP A 12 31.64 7.00 10.66
C ASP A 12 31.54 8.53 10.59
N ASP A 13 30.62 9.07 9.78
CA ASP A 13 30.34 10.52 9.70
C ASP A 13 29.40 10.96 10.85
N GLU A 14 29.94 11.77 11.78
CA GLU A 14 29.19 12.25 12.95
C GLU A 14 28.03 13.19 12.58
N GLN A 15 28.23 14.03 11.55
CA GLN A 15 27.20 14.98 11.13
C GLN A 15 26.01 14.24 10.52
N ARG A 16 26.27 13.31 9.60
CA ARG A 16 25.23 12.49 8.96
C ARG A 16 24.49 11.61 9.96
N ARG A 17 25.20 11.04 10.95
CA ARG A 17 24.59 10.31 12.07
C ARG A 17 23.63 11.18 12.87
N HIS A 18 24.07 12.40 13.18
CA HIS A 18 23.25 13.34 13.96
C HIS A 18 22.00 13.74 13.19
N ASP A 19 22.15 14.11 11.93
CA ASP A 19 21.04 14.57 11.08
C ASP A 19 19.99 13.46 10.87
N MET A 20 20.45 12.22 10.59
CA MET A 20 19.55 11.09 10.44
C MET A 20 18.86 10.73 11.76
N LYS A 21 19.57 10.79 12.90
CA LYS A 21 18.95 10.58 14.21
C LYS A 21 17.82 11.55 14.48
N VAL A 22 18.02 12.84 14.22
CA VAL A 22 16.98 13.88 14.41
C VAL A 22 15.74 13.57 13.56
N ILE A 23 15.96 13.10 12.32
CA ILE A 23 14.86 12.73 11.41
C ILE A 23 14.11 11.48 11.94
N LEU A 24 14.82 10.46 12.41
CA LEU A 24 14.20 9.25 12.97
C LEU A 24 13.45 9.54 14.27
N ASP A 25 14.02 10.35 15.16
CA ASP A 25 13.36 10.80 16.40
C ASP A 25 12.07 11.59 16.07
N PHE A 26 12.06 12.42 15.02
CA PHE A 26 10.87 13.13 14.54
C PHE A 26 9.79 12.17 14.00
N LEU A 27 10.20 11.06 13.39
CA LEU A 27 9.28 10.01 12.93
C LEU A 27 8.76 9.11 14.08
N GLY A 28 9.26 9.29 15.30
CA GLY A 28 8.90 8.47 16.45
C GLY A 28 9.63 7.12 16.50
N GLU A 29 10.72 6.95 15.72
CA GLU A 29 11.54 5.73 15.71
C GLU A 29 12.72 5.89 16.67
N GLU A 30 12.91 4.97 17.60
CA GLU A 30 14.04 4.98 18.52
C GLU A 30 15.33 4.53 17.81
N ALA A 31 16.29 5.43 17.65
CA ALA A 31 17.54 5.16 16.93
C ALA A 31 18.70 4.84 17.88
N ILE A 32 19.35 3.68 17.68
CA ILE A 32 20.65 3.34 18.26
C ILE A 32 21.74 3.82 17.32
N VAL A 33 22.60 4.72 17.78
CA VAL A 33 23.64 5.34 16.97
C VAL A 33 25.00 4.75 17.31
N ALA A 34 25.77 4.35 16.31
CA ALA A 34 27.09 3.72 16.46
C ALA A 34 28.04 4.05 15.30
N GLY A 35 29.33 3.93 15.53
CA GLY A 35 30.35 3.91 14.46
C GLY A 35 30.49 2.50 13.86
N THR A 36 31.24 2.40 12.76
CA THR A 36 31.46 1.12 12.05
C THR A 36 32.28 0.10 12.86
N THR A 37 33.03 0.54 13.86
CA THR A 37 33.87 -0.34 14.72
C THR A 37 33.17 -0.79 15.99
N ASP A 38 32.20 -0.07 16.50
CA ASP A 38 31.57 -0.27 17.82
C ASP A 38 30.07 -0.58 17.76
N TRP A 39 29.48 -0.67 16.57
CA TRP A 39 28.05 -0.88 16.35
C TRP A 39 27.48 -2.08 17.14
N ARG A 40 28.26 -3.17 17.21
CA ARG A 40 27.80 -4.39 17.88
C ARG A 40 27.70 -4.20 19.38
N ARG A 41 28.69 -3.55 19.99
CA ARG A 41 28.70 -3.25 21.42
C ARG A 41 27.58 -2.30 21.80
N GLU A 42 27.34 -1.26 20.98
CA GLU A 42 26.28 -0.29 21.22
C GLU A 42 24.88 -0.90 21.03
N ALA A 43 24.72 -1.82 20.07
CA ALA A 43 23.47 -2.53 19.86
C ALA A 43 23.21 -3.50 21.03
N GLU A 44 24.14 -4.41 21.36
CA GLU A 44 24.02 -5.41 22.44
C GLU A 44 23.85 -4.75 23.84
N GLY A 45 24.27 -3.51 24.02
CA GLY A 45 24.06 -2.74 25.25
C GLY A 45 22.64 -2.17 25.42
N LYS A 46 21.83 -2.12 24.36
CA LYS A 46 20.52 -1.45 24.35
C LYS A 46 19.35 -2.35 23.93
N ILE A 47 19.62 -3.58 23.51
CA ILE A 47 18.63 -4.58 23.09
C ILE A 47 18.93 -5.93 23.74
N GLU A 48 17.91 -6.72 24.00
CA GLU A 48 18.05 -8.09 24.51
C GLU A 48 18.23 -9.10 23.38
N ASP A 49 17.59 -8.86 22.22
CA ASP A 49 17.62 -9.74 21.04
C ASP A 49 17.77 -8.91 19.76
N SER A 50 18.56 -9.40 18.80
CA SER A 50 18.70 -8.79 17.47
C SER A 50 17.35 -8.58 16.77
N THR A 51 16.31 -9.35 17.11
CA THR A 51 14.94 -9.21 16.57
C THR A 51 14.25 -7.90 16.93
N GLU A 52 14.78 -7.14 17.88
CA GLU A 52 14.27 -5.80 18.23
C GLU A 52 14.71 -4.72 17.24
N ILE A 53 15.69 -5.00 16.36
CA ILE A 53 16.10 -4.08 15.31
C ILE A 53 15.21 -4.27 14.08
N SER A 54 14.47 -3.22 13.69
CA SER A 54 13.62 -3.21 12.49
C SER A 54 14.39 -2.95 11.20
N ALA A 55 15.41 -2.08 11.28
CA ALA A 55 16.22 -1.67 10.13
C ALA A 55 17.63 -1.25 10.57
N VAL A 56 18.60 -1.40 9.68
CA VAL A 56 19.95 -0.83 9.85
C VAL A 56 20.18 0.19 8.74
N PHE A 57 20.43 1.44 9.13
CA PHE A 57 20.96 2.46 8.23
C PHE A 57 22.47 2.39 8.23
N LEU A 58 23.05 2.13 7.08
CA LEU A 58 24.48 1.97 6.89
C LEU A 58 25.02 3.14 6.06
N GLY A 59 25.91 3.93 6.66
CA GLY A 59 26.63 5.01 6.00
C GLY A 59 27.99 4.57 5.45
N ASP A 60 28.84 5.57 5.20
CA ASP A 60 30.21 5.29 4.76
C ASP A 60 31.09 4.83 5.93
N SER A 61 32.01 3.94 5.63
CA SER A 61 32.99 3.44 6.58
C SER A 61 34.38 3.94 6.19
N HIS A 62 35.04 4.61 7.14
CA HIS A 62 36.44 5.07 7.00
C HIS A 62 37.45 4.13 7.69
N SER A 63 36.95 3.36 8.66
CA SER A 63 37.79 2.54 9.53
C SER A 63 37.92 1.08 9.07
N LEU A 64 36.84 0.55 8.42
CA LEU A 64 36.75 -0.84 7.95
C LEU A 64 36.29 -0.86 6.49
N ALA A 65 36.54 -1.95 5.76
CA ALA A 65 35.91 -2.12 4.47
C ALA A 65 34.37 -2.28 4.66
N LEU A 66 33.58 -1.57 3.86
CA LEU A 66 32.11 -1.59 3.96
C LEU A 66 31.57 -3.04 3.86
N GLY A 67 32.21 -3.89 3.05
CA GLY A 67 31.89 -5.31 2.94
C GLY A 67 32.02 -6.07 4.25
N ASP A 68 33.07 -5.81 5.04
CA ASP A 68 33.31 -6.47 6.33
C ASP A 68 32.26 -6.05 7.37
N VAL A 69 31.82 -4.79 7.36
CA VAL A 69 30.73 -4.29 8.23
C VAL A 69 29.43 -5.00 7.89
N ILE A 70 29.10 -5.10 6.59
CA ILE A 70 27.90 -5.78 6.12
C ILE A 70 27.93 -7.27 6.47
N GLU A 71 29.07 -7.95 6.25
CA GLU A 71 29.22 -9.37 6.64
C GLU A 71 29.10 -9.55 8.15
N GLY A 72 29.63 -8.63 8.95
CA GLY A 72 29.48 -8.59 10.39
C GLY A 72 28.01 -8.51 10.83
N LEU A 73 27.25 -7.57 10.23
CA LEU A 73 25.83 -7.41 10.49
C LEU A 73 25.01 -8.65 10.10
N LEU A 74 25.27 -9.22 8.92
CA LEU A 74 24.57 -10.42 8.45
C LEU A 74 24.99 -11.70 9.21
N SER A 75 26.21 -11.75 9.76
CA SER A 75 26.63 -12.85 10.64
C SER A 75 25.96 -12.76 12.01
N TRP A 76 25.72 -11.55 12.51
CA TRP A 76 25.00 -11.31 13.74
C TRP A 76 23.52 -11.65 13.61
N ASP A 77 22.88 -11.20 12.53
CA ASP A 77 21.50 -11.60 12.18
C ASP A 77 21.31 -11.64 10.65
N LYS A 78 21.12 -12.85 10.12
CA LYS A 78 20.90 -13.07 8.68
C LYS A 78 19.62 -12.44 8.11
N GLY A 79 18.69 -12.05 8.96
CA GLY A 79 17.40 -11.45 8.61
C GLY A 79 17.33 -9.95 8.81
N ILE A 80 18.47 -9.30 9.06
CA ILE A 80 18.50 -7.87 9.30
C ILE A 80 18.40 -7.09 7.97
N PRO A 81 17.42 -6.19 7.79
CA PRO A 81 17.32 -5.38 6.59
C PRO A 81 18.29 -4.21 6.64
N LEU A 82 18.91 -3.94 5.50
CA LEU A 82 19.92 -2.88 5.35
C LEU A 82 19.40 -1.77 4.43
N LEU A 83 19.60 -0.52 4.84
CA LEU A 83 19.39 0.67 4.06
C LEU A 83 20.72 1.41 3.94
N TYR A 84 21.20 1.65 2.73
CA TYR A 84 22.43 2.39 2.52
C TYR A 84 22.17 3.88 2.37
N MET A 85 22.98 4.73 3.06
CA MET A 85 22.86 6.19 3.03
C MET A 85 24.19 6.89 2.77
N GLY A 86 25.24 6.14 2.38
CA GLY A 86 26.56 6.70 2.10
C GLY A 86 26.66 7.35 0.73
N ASP A 87 27.65 8.24 0.57
CA ASP A 87 27.95 8.95 -0.67
C ASP A 87 28.94 8.20 -1.56
N SER A 88 29.72 7.28 -0.98
CA SER A 88 30.83 6.56 -1.67
C SER A 88 30.35 5.49 -2.65
N GLY A 89 29.04 5.16 -2.65
CA GLY A 89 28.47 4.10 -3.47
C GLY A 89 28.75 2.69 -2.93
N LEU A 90 27.92 1.74 -3.34
CA LEU A 90 28.07 0.34 -2.95
C LEU A 90 29.07 -0.36 -3.88
N PRO A 91 29.88 -1.32 -3.38
CA PRO A 91 30.77 -2.12 -4.22
C PRO A 91 29.99 -2.84 -5.34
N GLU A 92 30.54 -2.86 -6.56
CA GLU A 92 29.90 -3.50 -7.72
C GLU A 92 29.73 -5.03 -7.56
N THR A 93 30.55 -5.66 -6.73
CA THR A 93 30.57 -7.11 -6.49
C THR A 93 30.05 -7.43 -5.07
N LEU A 94 28.75 -7.33 -4.83
CA LEU A 94 28.14 -7.80 -3.60
C LEU A 94 27.67 -9.26 -3.73
N ALA A 95 27.96 -10.08 -2.72
CA ALA A 95 27.45 -11.45 -2.65
C ALA A 95 25.92 -11.48 -2.64
N GLU A 96 25.30 -12.50 -3.26
CA GLU A 96 23.84 -12.65 -3.35
C GLU A 96 23.09 -12.45 -2.01
N PRO A 97 23.53 -12.96 -0.85
CA PRO A 97 22.87 -12.74 0.43
C PRO A 97 22.82 -11.27 0.85
N VAL A 98 23.89 -10.52 0.60
CA VAL A 98 24.02 -9.08 0.89
C VAL A 98 23.07 -8.28 0.02
N ARG A 99 23.00 -8.62 -1.27
CA ARG A 99 22.13 -7.96 -2.24
C ARG A 99 20.64 -8.10 -1.92
N ARG A 100 20.25 -9.21 -1.27
CA ARG A 100 18.88 -9.44 -0.81
C ARG A 100 18.54 -8.70 0.46
N ALA A 101 19.48 -8.50 1.37
CA ALA A 101 19.29 -7.77 2.61
C ALA A 101 19.27 -6.25 2.41
N LEU A 102 19.91 -5.75 1.34
CA LEU A 102 19.95 -4.34 0.98
C LEU A 102 18.67 -3.95 0.25
N LEU A 103 17.77 -3.27 0.94
CA LEU A 103 16.42 -3.00 0.45
C LEU A 103 16.26 -1.66 -0.28
N ALA A 104 17.06 -0.66 0.09
CA ALA A 104 17.04 0.65 -0.57
C ALA A 104 18.33 1.44 -0.36
N ASN A 105 18.54 2.42 -1.25
CA ASN A 105 19.52 3.48 -1.09
C ASN A 105 18.75 4.76 -0.68
N VAL A 106 19.18 5.40 0.42
CA VAL A 106 18.55 6.59 1.01
C VAL A 106 19.44 7.78 0.74
N GLU A 107 19.01 8.68 -0.14
CA GLU A 107 19.71 9.94 -0.44
C GLU A 107 19.64 10.89 0.77
N MET A 108 20.72 11.62 1.06
CA MET A 108 20.77 12.61 2.14
C MET A 108 20.65 14.04 1.58
N PRO A 109 19.75 14.91 2.11
CA PRO A 109 18.70 14.65 3.09
C PRO A 109 17.55 13.80 2.51
N PRO A 110 16.99 12.84 3.29
CA PRO A 110 15.98 11.93 2.79
C PRO A 110 14.64 12.64 2.56
N SER A 111 13.96 12.28 1.49
CA SER A 111 12.57 12.65 1.30
C SER A 111 11.69 11.87 2.29
N TYR A 112 10.77 12.56 2.99
CA TYR A 112 9.86 11.98 3.99
C TYR A 112 9.15 10.72 3.49
N ASN A 113 8.54 10.78 2.31
CA ASN A 113 7.80 9.65 1.74
C ASN A 113 8.71 8.47 1.38
N LYS A 114 9.92 8.73 0.83
CA LYS A 114 10.89 7.68 0.49
C LYS A 114 11.44 7.00 1.75
N LEU A 115 11.64 7.76 2.82
CA LEU A 115 12.14 7.23 4.08
C LEU A 115 11.10 6.33 4.76
N LEU A 116 9.85 6.76 4.83
CA LEU A 116 8.74 5.95 5.37
C LEU A 116 8.53 4.65 4.57
N ASP A 117 8.56 4.72 3.24
CA ASP A 117 8.46 3.54 2.39
C ASP A 117 9.63 2.57 2.64
N SER A 118 10.86 3.09 2.80
CA SER A 118 12.03 2.27 3.09
C SER A 118 11.95 1.60 4.46
N LEU A 119 11.52 2.32 5.50
CA LEU A 119 11.28 1.76 6.85
C LEU A 119 10.19 0.69 6.82
N HIS A 120 9.09 0.95 6.14
CA HIS A 120 8.02 -0.03 5.97
C HIS A 120 8.51 -1.31 5.26
N ARG A 121 9.30 -1.18 4.19
CA ARG A 121 9.94 -2.33 3.52
C ARG A 121 10.84 -3.12 4.45
N CYS A 122 11.59 -2.45 5.32
CA CYS A 122 12.41 -3.10 6.32
C CYS A 122 11.59 -3.92 7.31
N GLN A 123 10.49 -3.35 7.82
CA GLN A 123 9.59 -4.05 8.73
C GLN A 123 9.01 -5.31 8.08
N VAL A 124 8.50 -5.20 6.86
CA VAL A 124 7.96 -6.32 6.09
C VAL A 124 9.04 -7.40 5.84
N TYR A 125 10.26 -7.01 5.44
CA TYR A 125 11.38 -7.94 5.24
C TYR A 125 11.74 -8.67 6.55
N ARG A 126 11.78 -7.95 7.67
CA ARG A 126 12.08 -8.49 8.99
C ARG A 126 11.05 -9.51 9.46
N GLU A 127 9.78 -9.19 9.31
CA GLU A 127 8.68 -10.10 9.63
C GLU A 127 8.74 -11.37 8.80
N GLN A 128 9.00 -11.26 7.50
CA GLN A 128 9.14 -12.40 6.59
C GLN A 128 10.31 -13.30 6.98
N TYR A 129 11.46 -12.74 7.35
CA TYR A 129 12.63 -13.51 7.74
C TYR A 129 12.43 -14.26 9.06
N THR A 130 11.83 -13.62 10.04
CA THR A 130 11.50 -14.22 11.33
C THR A 130 10.52 -15.38 11.17
N HIS A 131 9.57 -15.24 10.25
CA HIS A 131 8.58 -16.28 9.92
C HIS A 131 9.19 -17.47 9.17
N ASN A 132 10.16 -17.25 8.29
CA ASN A 132 10.85 -18.31 7.54
C ASN A 132 11.82 -19.13 8.41
N ARG A 133 12.37 -18.55 9.48
CA ARG A 133 13.28 -19.26 10.42
C ARG A 133 12.56 -20.30 11.26
N SER A 134 11.26 -20.12 11.51
CA SER A 134 10.43 -21.11 12.24
C SER A 134 9.94 -22.25 11.36
N ARG A 135 10.16 -22.20 10.03
CA ARG A 135 9.71 -23.24 9.08
C ARG A 135 10.82 -23.51 8.06
N GLY A 136 11.50 -24.65 8.20
CA GLY A 136 12.51 -25.14 7.29
C GLY A 136 12.02 -25.55 5.88
N GLU A 137 11.08 -24.83 5.28
CA GLU A 137 10.59 -25.09 3.93
C GLU A 137 10.52 -23.78 3.12
N ARG A 138 11.24 -23.79 1.99
CA ARG A 138 11.13 -22.78 0.93
C ARG A 138 9.71 -22.82 0.34
N ARG A 139 8.81 -21.95 0.81
CA ARG A 139 7.69 -21.48 0.02
C ARG A 139 7.98 -20.03 -0.35
N GLU A 140 7.95 -19.71 -1.65
CA GLU A 140 7.86 -18.33 -2.12
C GLU A 140 6.67 -17.68 -1.41
N VAL A 141 6.98 -16.89 -0.40
CA VAL A 141 5.97 -16.08 0.29
C VAL A 141 5.63 -14.96 -0.67
N GLN A 142 4.56 -15.16 -1.44
CA GLN A 142 3.88 -14.04 -2.05
C GLN A 142 3.58 -13.06 -0.92
N LEU A 143 4.17 -11.87 -1.00
CA LEU A 143 3.91 -10.74 -0.11
C LEU A 143 2.40 -10.62 0.07
N PHE A 144 1.90 -11.02 1.25
CA PHE A 144 0.50 -10.84 1.57
C PHE A 144 0.25 -9.34 1.58
N ARG A 145 -0.57 -8.93 0.64
CA ARG A 145 -0.94 -7.55 0.36
C ARG A 145 -1.44 -6.93 1.66
N SER A 146 -0.68 -6.01 2.24
CA SER A 146 -1.20 -5.18 3.31
C SER A 146 -2.50 -4.53 2.82
N LEU A 147 -3.49 -4.41 3.68
CA LEU A 147 -4.71 -3.69 3.36
C LEU A 147 -4.34 -2.20 3.22
N VAL A 148 -4.04 -1.76 1.98
CA VAL A 148 -3.53 -0.41 1.69
C VAL A 148 -4.65 0.61 1.84
N GLY A 149 -4.34 1.74 2.50
CA GLY A 149 -5.24 2.88 2.67
C GLY A 149 -5.07 3.54 4.03
N THR A 150 -5.40 4.82 4.11
CA THR A 150 -5.39 5.64 5.32
C THR A 150 -6.77 6.19 5.63
N SER A 151 -7.76 5.93 4.79
CA SER A 151 -9.14 6.35 4.98
C SER A 151 -9.73 5.80 6.28
N ARG A 152 -10.65 6.56 6.86
CA ARG A 152 -11.33 6.19 8.10
C ARG A 152 -12.02 4.82 8.00
N GLN A 153 -12.60 4.51 6.84
CA GLN A 153 -13.27 3.25 6.56
C GLN A 153 -12.29 2.07 6.62
N ILE A 154 -11.11 2.20 6.01
CA ILE A 154 -10.08 1.15 6.03
C ILE A 154 -9.45 1.01 7.41
N GLN A 155 -9.26 2.10 8.15
CA GLN A 155 -8.82 2.04 9.54
C GLN A 155 -9.81 1.27 10.41
N HIS A 156 -11.11 1.53 10.26
CA HIS A 156 -12.15 0.77 10.96
C HIS A 156 -12.12 -0.73 10.61
N VAL A 157 -11.95 -1.08 9.34
CA VAL A 157 -11.79 -2.49 8.93
C VAL A 157 -10.57 -3.14 9.61
N ARG A 158 -9.43 -2.43 9.70
CA ARG A 158 -8.25 -2.93 10.43
C ARG A 158 -8.53 -3.15 11.90
N GLU A 159 -9.24 -2.24 12.56
CA GLU A 159 -9.63 -2.38 13.96
C GLU A 159 -10.50 -3.63 14.16
N LEU A 160 -11.50 -3.86 13.30
CA LEU A 160 -12.34 -5.06 13.34
C LEU A 160 -11.53 -6.34 13.14
N ILE A 161 -10.58 -6.33 12.19
CA ILE A 161 -9.66 -7.47 11.99
C ILE A 161 -8.90 -7.76 13.28
N MET A 162 -8.30 -6.75 13.91
CA MET A 162 -7.52 -6.95 15.14
C MET A 162 -8.37 -7.44 16.32
N GLN A 163 -9.62 -7.00 16.42
CA GLN A 163 -10.53 -7.43 17.48
C GLN A 163 -10.92 -8.91 17.37
N VAL A 164 -11.06 -9.42 16.14
CA VAL A 164 -11.60 -10.78 15.91
C VAL A 164 -10.53 -11.78 15.50
N ALA A 165 -9.31 -11.35 15.16
CA ALA A 165 -8.27 -12.23 14.63
C ALA A 165 -8.00 -13.44 15.51
N ASP A 166 -7.83 -13.26 16.82
CA ASP A 166 -7.54 -14.33 17.79
C ASP A 166 -8.78 -15.09 18.29
N LYS A 167 -9.97 -14.80 17.77
CA LYS A 167 -11.20 -15.48 18.18
C LYS A 167 -11.54 -16.59 17.19
N ASP A 168 -11.91 -17.76 17.72
CA ASP A 168 -12.39 -18.91 16.90
C ASP A 168 -13.87 -18.75 16.53
N VAL A 169 -14.24 -17.61 15.98
CA VAL A 169 -15.60 -17.35 15.49
C VAL A 169 -15.62 -17.27 13.97
N SER A 170 -16.78 -17.57 13.38
CA SER A 170 -17.00 -17.34 11.96
C SER A 170 -17.02 -15.84 11.66
N VAL A 171 -16.39 -15.45 10.56
CA VAL A 171 -16.35 -14.06 10.08
C VAL A 171 -16.98 -13.99 8.70
N MET A 172 -17.92 -13.06 8.52
CA MET A 172 -18.54 -12.78 7.24
C MET A 172 -18.00 -11.48 6.69
N ILE A 173 -17.39 -11.53 5.49
CA ILE A 173 -16.85 -10.35 4.80
C ILE A 173 -17.80 -9.99 3.66
N GLN A 174 -18.45 -8.85 3.76
CA GLN A 174 -19.37 -8.35 2.73
C GLN A 174 -18.73 -7.17 1.97
N GLY A 175 -19.14 -6.97 0.73
CA GLY A 175 -18.69 -5.84 -0.09
C GLY A 175 -18.60 -6.18 -1.56
N GLU A 176 -18.57 -5.16 -2.39
CA GLU A 176 -18.55 -5.28 -3.85
C GLU A 176 -17.39 -6.15 -4.37
N SER A 177 -17.53 -6.63 -5.59
CA SER A 177 -16.46 -7.36 -6.25
C SER A 177 -15.22 -6.48 -6.43
N GLY A 178 -14.03 -7.04 -6.15
CA GLY A 178 -12.76 -6.30 -6.31
C GLY A 178 -12.38 -5.35 -5.16
N THR A 179 -13.14 -5.29 -4.05
CA THR A 179 -12.81 -4.44 -2.88
C THR A 179 -11.63 -4.96 -2.05
N GLY A 180 -11.26 -6.26 -2.19
CA GLY A 180 -10.15 -6.86 -1.46
C GLY A 180 -10.58 -7.80 -0.33
N LYS A 181 -11.76 -8.42 -0.38
CA LYS A 181 -12.28 -9.37 0.63
C LYS A 181 -11.29 -10.50 0.97
N GLU A 182 -10.61 -11.07 -0.05
CA GLU A 182 -9.58 -12.09 0.18
C GLU A 182 -8.38 -11.56 0.97
N VAL A 183 -8.00 -10.29 0.76
CA VAL A 183 -6.91 -9.65 1.51
C VAL A 183 -7.27 -9.57 3.00
N VAL A 184 -8.52 -9.22 3.32
CA VAL A 184 -9.02 -9.21 4.71
C VAL A 184 -9.02 -10.61 5.30
N ALA A 185 -9.50 -11.63 4.57
CA ALA A 185 -9.51 -13.01 5.05
C ALA A 185 -8.09 -13.52 5.36
N ARG A 186 -7.12 -13.20 4.52
CA ARG A 186 -5.70 -13.54 4.75
C ARG A 186 -5.12 -12.80 5.96
N ASN A 187 -5.45 -11.52 6.15
CA ASN A 187 -5.04 -10.76 7.33
C ASN A 187 -5.64 -11.34 8.62
N LEU A 188 -6.92 -11.73 8.62
CA LEU A 188 -7.57 -12.42 9.74
C LEU A 188 -6.84 -13.72 10.12
N HIS A 189 -6.47 -14.52 9.13
CA HIS A 189 -5.70 -15.74 9.36
C HIS A 189 -4.30 -15.45 9.89
N TYR A 190 -3.58 -14.50 9.27
CA TYR A 190 -2.20 -14.15 9.62
C TYR A 190 -2.08 -13.60 11.05
N HIS A 191 -3.04 -12.77 11.48
CA HIS A 191 -3.06 -12.21 12.83
C HIS A 191 -3.70 -13.14 13.88
N SER A 192 -4.08 -14.37 13.52
CA SER A 192 -4.67 -15.35 14.43
C SER A 192 -3.63 -16.30 15.04
N HIS A 193 -4.01 -16.99 16.11
CA HIS A 193 -3.22 -18.10 16.68
C HIS A 193 -3.06 -19.27 15.68
N ARG A 194 -3.89 -19.34 14.61
CA ARG A 194 -3.82 -20.35 13.53
C ARG A 194 -2.87 -19.94 12.39
N ARG A 195 -2.16 -18.82 12.49
CA ARG A 195 -1.28 -18.27 11.43
C ARG A 195 -0.25 -19.27 10.88
N ALA A 196 0.20 -20.22 11.72
CA ALA A 196 1.15 -21.26 11.35
C ALA A 196 0.50 -22.49 10.70
N LYS A 197 -0.83 -22.54 10.61
CA LYS A 197 -1.63 -23.62 10.05
C LYS A 197 -2.07 -23.30 8.62
N PRO A 198 -2.64 -24.25 7.88
CA PRO A 198 -3.06 -23.98 6.51
C PRO A 198 -4.14 -22.89 6.41
N PHE A 199 -4.01 -22.03 5.38
CA PHE A 199 -5.09 -21.18 4.88
C PHE A 199 -5.54 -21.74 3.53
N VAL A 200 -6.78 -22.22 3.45
CA VAL A 200 -7.30 -22.88 2.27
C VAL A 200 -8.44 -22.03 1.67
N PRO A 201 -8.18 -21.29 0.57
CA PRO A 201 -9.21 -20.55 -0.12
C PRO A 201 -10.01 -21.46 -1.07
N VAL A 202 -11.32 -21.26 -1.11
CA VAL A 202 -12.25 -21.92 -2.02
C VAL A 202 -13.19 -20.86 -2.58
N ASN A 203 -13.22 -20.70 -3.90
CA ASN A 203 -14.20 -19.84 -4.56
C ASN A 203 -15.39 -20.71 -4.96
N CYS A 204 -16.53 -20.51 -4.28
CA CYS A 204 -17.74 -21.33 -4.48
C CYS A 204 -18.40 -21.07 -5.84
N GLY A 205 -18.24 -19.89 -6.41
CA GLY A 205 -18.80 -19.53 -7.73
C GLY A 205 -17.95 -20.04 -8.91
N ALA A 206 -16.65 -20.31 -8.69
CA ALA A 206 -15.76 -20.78 -9.75
C ALA A 206 -15.81 -22.30 -9.96
N ILE A 207 -16.33 -23.07 -8.99
CA ILE A 207 -16.41 -24.52 -9.05
C ILE A 207 -17.81 -24.92 -9.50
N PRO A 208 -17.96 -25.79 -10.54
CA PRO A 208 -19.27 -26.32 -10.91
C PRO A 208 -19.98 -26.99 -9.74
N ALA A 209 -21.28 -26.74 -9.60
CA ALA A 209 -22.09 -27.24 -8.46
C ALA A 209 -21.97 -28.74 -8.20
N GLU A 210 -21.82 -29.53 -9.27
CA GLU A 210 -21.66 -31.00 -9.21
C GLU A 210 -20.32 -31.43 -8.62
N LEU A 211 -19.27 -30.62 -8.77
CA LEU A 211 -17.93 -30.91 -8.26
C LEU A 211 -17.66 -30.27 -6.89
N LEU A 212 -18.46 -29.26 -6.50
CA LEU A 212 -18.24 -28.49 -5.28
C LEU A 212 -18.25 -29.38 -4.03
N GLU A 213 -19.13 -30.36 -3.99
CA GLU A 213 -19.20 -31.31 -2.87
C GLU A 213 -17.93 -32.14 -2.75
N SER A 214 -17.48 -32.72 -3.86
CA SER A 214 -16.24 -33.50 -3.89
C SER A 214 -14.98 -32.67 -3.60
N GLU A 215 -14.94 -31.41 -4.04
CA GLU A 215 -13.82 -30.51 -3.71
C GLU A 215 -13.81 -30.13 -2.23
N LEU A 216 -14.97 -29.82 -1.63
CA LEU A 216 -15.05 -29.42 -0.22
C LEU A 216 -14.81 -30.57 0.74
N PHE A 217 -15.48 -31.72 0.54
CA PHE A 217 -15.49 -32.83 1.50
C PHE A 217 -14.59 -34.00 1.11
N GLY A 218 -14.10 -34.00 -0.16
CA GLY A 218 -13.35 -35.13 -0.69
C GLY A 218 -14.26 -36.31 -1.13
N HIS A 219 -13.67 -37.31 -1.72
CA HIS A 219 -14.39 -38.48 -2.18
C HIS A 219 -13.57 -39.77 -2.00
N GLU A 220 -14.28 -40.87 -1.81
CA GLU A 220 -13.71 -42.22 -1.86
C GLU A 220 -13.70 -42.78 -3.28
N LYS A 221 -12.85 -43.76 -3.49
CA LYS A 221 -12.79 -44.48 -4.78
C LYS A 221 -14.16 -45.07 -5.11
N GLY A 222 -14.67 -44.80 -6.33
CA GLY A 222 -15.95 -45.29 -6.80
C GLY A 222 -17.16 -44.46 -6.36
N ALA A 223 -17.00 -43.32 -5.72
CA ALA A 223 -18.08 -42.44 -5.26
C ALA A 223 -18.96 -41.90 -6.40
N PHE A 224 -18.38 -41.74 -7.59
CA PHE A 224 -19.07 -41.32 -8.82
C PHE A 224 -18.31 -41.79 -10.05
N THR A 225 -18.93 -41.70 -11.23
CA THR A 225 -18.31 -42.06 -12.51
C THR A 225 -17.08 -41.18 -12.76
N GLY A 226 -15.87 -41.78 -12.66
CA GLY A 226 -14.60 -41.05 -12.77
C GLY A 226 -13.81 -40.95 -11.45
N ALA A 227 -14.36 -41.38 -10.31
CA ALA A 227 -13.64 -41.45 -9.04
C ALA A 227 -12.69 -42.65 -8.98
N ILE A 228 -11.58 -42.59 -9.71
CA ILE A 228 -10.61 -43.70 -9.83
C ILE A 228 -9.82 -43.88 -8.51
N ASN A 229 -9.50 -42.80 -7.82
CA ASN A 229 -8.78 -42.78 -6.55
C ASN A 229 -9.56 -41.97 -5.50
N SER A 230 -9.29 -42.22 -4.22
CA SER A 230 -9.78 -41.35 -3.14
C SER A 230 -8.99 -40.05 -3.12
N ARG A 231 -9.66 -38.93 -2.81
CA ARG A 231 -9.02 -37.61 -2.70
C ARG A 231 -9.51 -36.86 -1.47
N PRO A 232 -8.61 -36.28 -0.64
CA PRO A 232 -9.01 -35.47 0.49
C PRO A 232 -9.65 -34.17 0.02
N GLY A 233 -10.66 -33.70 0.77
CA GLY A 233 -11.33 -32.42 0.52
C GLY A 233 -10.65 -31.22 1.15
N ARG A 234 -11.17 -30.02 0.84
CA ARG A 234 -10.66 -28.76 1.36
C ARG A 234 -10.78 -28.65 2.87
N PHE A 235 -11.82 -29.24 3.48
CA PHE A 235 -11.95 -29.31 4.94
C PHE A 235 -10.80 -30.08 5.57
N GLU A 236 -10.41 -31.23 5.01
CA GLU A 236 -9.26 -32.01 5.50
C GLU A 236 -7.94 -31.24 5.31
N MET A 237 -7.79 -30.55 4.18
CA MET A 237 -6.60 -29.73 3.91
C MET A 237 -6.47 -28.54 4.84
N ALA A 238 -7.60 -28.03 5.36
CA ALA A 238 -7.68 -26.88 6.27
C ALA A 238 -7.60 -27.28 7.75
N GLU A 239 -7.38 -28.57 8.08
CA GLU A 239 -7.39 -29.07 9.45
C GLU A 239 -6.44 -28.30 10.37
N GLY A 240 -6.96 -27.83 11.51
CA GLY A 240 -6.28 -26.97 12.47
C GLY A 240 -6.07 -25.53 12.00
N GLY A 241 -6.41 -25.20 10.75
CA GLY A 241 -6.20 -23.92 10.09
C GLY A 241 -7.48 -23.12 9.84
N THR A 242 -7.54 -22.47 8.66
CA THR A 242 -8.66 -21.63 8.25
C THR A 242 -9.12 -22.01 6.84
N LEU A 243 -10.40 -22.21 6.68
CA LEU A 243 -11.06 -22.36 5.38
C LEU A 243 -11.73 -21.02 5.02
N PHE A 244 -11.35 -20.49 3.88
CA PHE A 244 -11.94 -19.27 3.33
C PHE A 244 -12.90 -19.62 2.20
N LEU A 245 -14.19 -19.37 2.40
CA LEU A 245 -15.26 -19.60 1.44
C LEU A 245 -15.59 -18.28 0.73
N ASP A 246 -14.99 -18.08 -0.43
CA ASP A 246 -15.28 -16.90 -1.25
C ASP A 246 -16.53 -17.12 -2.09
N GLU A 247 -17.31 -16.07 -2.30
CA GLU A 247 -18.58 -16.06 -3.03
C GLU A 247 -19.57 -17.10 -2.48
N ILE A 248 -19.75 -17.09 -1.14
CA ILE A 248 -20.66 -18.05 -0.45
C ILE A 248 -22.11 -17.96 -0.95
N GLY A 249 -22.52 -16.78 -1.45
CA GLY A 249 -23.85 -16.58 -2.05
C GLY A 249 -24.07 -17.31 -3.38
N ASP A 250 -23.03 -17.91 -3.98
CA ASP A 250 -23.15 -18.75 -5.17
C ASP A 250 -23.32 -20.24 -4.83
N MET A 251 -23.25 -20.59 -3.55
CA MET A 251 -23.36 -21.98 -3.11
C MET A 251 -24.77 -22.56 -3.28
N PRO A 252 -24.93 -23.73 -3.92
CA PRO A 252 -26.23 -24.36 -4.07
C PRO A 252 -26.86 -24.76 -2.72
N LEU A 253 -28.20 -24.76 -2.63
CA LEU A 253 -28.96 -25.00 -1.38
C LEU A 253 -28.59 -26.35 -0.72
N ASN A 254 -28.39 -27.41 -1.51
CA ASN A 254 -27.98 -28.71 -0.98
C ASN A 254 -26.62 -28.67 -0.29
N MET A 255 -25.70 -27.82 -0.78
CA MET A 255 -24.39 -27.63 -0.19
C MET A 255 -24.45 -26.76 1.06
N GLN A 256 -25.34 -25.76 1.08
CA GLN A 256 -25.59 -24.94 2.27
C GLN A 256 -25.99 -25.81 3.48
N VAL A 257 -26.82 -26.84 3.27
CA VAL A 257 -27.20 -27.80 4.33
C VAL A 257 -25.97 -28.55 4.87
N LYS A 258 -25.07 -28.99 4.00
CA LYS A 258 -23.87 -29.71 4.41
C LYS A 258 -22.89 -28.84 5.18
N ILE A 259 -22.68 -27.63 4.71
CA ILE A 259 -21.84 -26.63 5.43
C ILE A 259 -22.43 -26.32 6.81
N LEU A 260 -23.74 -26.14 6.91
CA LEU A 260 -24.40 -25.90 8.19
C LEU A 260 -24.14 -27.04 9.19
N ARG A 261 -24.23 -28.30 8.74
CA ARG A 261 -23.90 -29.44 9.60
C ARG A 261 -22.47 -29.38 10.10
N VAL A 262 -21.50 -29.11 9.21
CA VAL A 262 -20.10 -28.99 9.64
C VAL A 262 -19.89 -27.85 10.66
N LEU A 263 -20.57 -26.72 10.49
CA LEU A 263 -20.51 -25.60 11.43
C LEU A 263 -21.15 -25.90 12.80
N GLN A 264 -22.11 -26.83 12.85
CA GLN A 264 -22.82 -27.21 14.08
C GLN A 264 -22.16 -28.39 14.80
N GLU A 265 -21.83 -29.44 14.04
CA GLU A 265 -21.38 -30.72 14.56
C GLU A 265 -19.85 -30.88 14.56
N HIS A 266 -19.14 -29.99 13.87
CA HIS A 266 -17.67 -30.04 13.65
C HIS A 266 -17.22 -31.38 13.04
N THR A 267 -18.08 -31.98 12.21
CA THR A 267 -17.82 -33.26 11.53
C THR A 267 -18.36 -33.25 10.11
N PHE A 268 -17.78 -34.05 9.25
CA PHE A 268 -18.24 -34.29 7.88
C PHE A 268 -17.90 -35.69 7.41
N GLU A 269 -18.44 -36.07 6.25
CA GLU A 269 -18.18 -37.35 5.58
C GLU A 269 -17.72 -37.10 4.15
N ARG A 270 -16.83 -37.95 3.63
CA ARG A 270 -16.45 -37.92 2.21
C ARG A 270 -17.61 -38.44 1.34
N VAL A 271 -17.67 -37.96 0.12
CA VAL A 271 -18.63 -38.47 -0.87
C VAL A 271 -18.36 -39.95 -1.10
N GLY A 272 -19.41 -40.76 -0.96
CA GLY A 272 -19.33 -42.24 -1.08
C GLY A 272 -18.82 -42.94 0.19
N SER A 273 -18.75 -42.27 1.34
CA SER A 273 -18.35 -42.87 2.61
C SER A 273 -19.28 -42.42 3.73
N ASN A 274 -19.51 -43.32 4.69
CA ASN A 274 -20.24 -43.00 5.94
C ASN A 274 -19.27 -42.80 7.12
N LYS A 275 -17.97 -42.69 6.86
CA LYS A 275 -16.98 -42.49 7.89
C LYS A 275 -16.96 -40.99 8.29
N THR A 276 -17.33 -40.72 9.52
CA THR A 276 -17.28 -39.37 10.10
C THR A 276 -15.85 -38.92 10.35
N ILE A 277 -15.52 -37.72 9.92
CA ILE A 277 -14.22 -37.05 10.07
C ILE A 277 -14.43 -35.75 10.88
N ASN A 278 -13.64 -35.54 11.91
CA ASN A 278 -13.69 -34.29 12.68
C ASN A 278 -13.10 -33.14 11.90
N ALA A 279 -13.69 -31.97 12.03
CA ALA A 279 -13.26 -30.72 11.38
C ALA A 279 -12.92 -29.63 12.41
N ASN A 280 -11.66 -29.47 12.74
CA ASN A 280 -11.19 -28.35 13.55
C ASN A 280 -10.72 -27.22 12.62
N VAL A 281 -11.66 -26.51 12.02
CA VAL A 281 -11.39 -25.48 11.01
C VAL A 281 -12.10 -24.19 11.36
N ARG A 282 -11.38 -23.06 11.34
CA ARG A 282 -11.99 -21.73 11.41
C ARG A 282 -12.57 -21.37 10.04
N ILE A 283 -13.83 -20.92 10.00
CA ILE A 283 -14.49 -20.52 8.76
C ILE A 283 -14.46 -18.99 8.62
N ILE A 284 -14.06 -18.52 7.45
CA ILE A 284 -14.22 -17.14 7.00
C ILE A 284 -15.00 -17.21 5.69
N ALA A 285 -16.12 -16.51 5.60
CA ALA A 285 -16.95 -16.46 4.40
C ALA A 285 -16.92 -15.08 3.78
N ALA A 286 -17.01 -14.98 2.46
CA ALA A 286 -17.09 -13.70 1.76
C ALA A 286 -18.15 -13.74 0.66
N THR A 287 -18.79 -12.60 0.40
CA THR A 287 -19.75 -12.44 -0.69
C THR A 287 -19.88 -10.98 -1.13
N HIS A 288 -20.27 -10.78 -2.37
CA HIS A 288 -20.72 -9.49 -2.90
C HIS A 288 -22.24 -9.40 -3.00
N LYS A 289 -22.96 -10.51 -2.74
CA LYS A 289 -24.42 -10.59 -2.84
C LYS A 289 -25.09 -10.18 -1.54
N ASN A 290 -26.29 -9.60 -1.65
CA ASN A 290 -27.14 -9.33 -0.50
C ASN A 290 -27.80 -10.65 -0.05
N LEU A 291 -27.25 -11.26 1.01
CA LEU A 291 -27.74 -12.55 1.52
C LEU A 291 -29.13 -12.44 2.14
N GLU A 292 -29.50 -11.30 2.73
CA GLU A 292 -30.82 -11.08 3.33
C GLU A 292 -31.91 -11.15 2.25
N LYS A 293 -31.68 -10.49 1.12
CA LYS A 293 -32.59 -10.59 -0.03
C LYS A 293 -32.65 -12.01 -0.59
N MET A 294 -31.50 -12.73 -0.62
CA MET A 294 -31.45 -14.12 -1.07
C MET A 294 -32.21 -15.07 -0.13
N ILE A 295 -32.30 -14.75 1.17
CA ILE A 295 -33.14 -15.48 2.14
C ILE A 295 -34.61 -15.26 1.82
N GLU A 296 -35.03 -14.02 1.56
CA GLU A 296 -36.39 -13.69 1.14
C GLU A 296 -36.78 -14.42 -0.16
N ASP A 297 -35.86 -14.47 -1.12
CA ASP A 297 -36.02 -15.16 -2.42
C ASP A 297 -35.91 -16.72 -2.29
N GLY A 298 -35.63 -17.26 -1.11
CA GLY A 298 -35.49 -18.69 -0.85
C GLY A 298 -34.26 -19.34 -1.49
N THR A 299 -33.26 -18.56 -1.92
CA THR A 299 -32.01 -19.05 -2.56
C THR A 299 -30.86 -19.17 -1.60
N PHE A 300 -30.96 -18.64 -0.38
CA PHE A 300 -30.02 -18.81 0.71
C PHE A 300 -30.78 -19.17 2.01
N ARG A 301 -30.19 -20.05 2.82
CA ARG A 301 -30.82 -20.50 4.06
C ARG A 301 -30.55 -19.52 5.19
N GLU A 302 -31.62 -19.18 5.92
CA GLU A 302 -31.53 -18.28 7.08
C GLU A 302 -30.69 -18.86 8.23
N ASP A 303 -30.80 -20.18 8.49
CA ASP A 303 -30.03 -20.84 9.56
C ASP A 303 -28.52 -20.82 9.29
N LEU A 304 -28.10 -20.99 8.04
CA LEU A 304 -26.70 -20.89 7.64
C LEU A 304 -26.21 -19.42 7.76
N TYR A 305 -27.03 -18.46 7.35
CA TYR A 305 -26.70 -17.04 7.46
C TYR A 305 -26.32 -16.66 8.88
N TYR A 306 -27.17 -16.94 9.86
CA TYR A 306 -26.88 -16.61 11.27
C TYR A 306 -25.66 -17.36 11.83
N ARG A 307 -25.34 -18.53 11.31
CA ARG A 307 -24.16 -19.30 11.74
C ARG A 307 -22.85 -18.78 11.14
N LEU A 308 -22.89 -18.19 9.95
CA LEU A 308 -21.74 -17.56 9.29
C LEU A 308 -21.57 -16.10 9.72
N ASN A 309 -22.65 -15.35 9.88
CA ASN A 309 -22.64 -13.91 10.17
C ASN A 309 -22.56 -13.63 11.69
N VAL A 310 -21.61 -14.30 12.36
CA VAL A 310 -21.33 -14.05 13.78
C VAL A 310 -20.57 -12.74 13.98
N PHE A 311 -19.61 -12.46 13.11
CA PHE A 311 -18.85 -11.21 13.10
C PHE A 311 -18.78 -10.66 11.67
N PRO A 312 -19.60 -9.67 11.33
CA PRO A 312 -19.60 -9.05 10.02
C PRO A 312 -18.46 -8.04 9.86
N ILE A 313 -17.86 -8.01 8.67
CA ILE A 313 -16.90 -6.99 8.24
C ILE A 313 -17.35 -6.48 6.87
N ASP A 314 -17.71 -5.21 6.80
CA ASP A 314 -18.14 -4.56 5.56
C ASP A 314 -16.96 -3.89 4.88
N MET A 315 -16.68 -4.28 3.64
CA MET A 315 -15.60 -3.71 2.83
C MET A 315 -16.09 -2.49 2.07
N PRO A 316 -15.53 -1.31 2.31
CA PRO A 316 -15.91 -0.12 1.57
C PRO A 316 -15.56 -0.25 0.08
N SER A 317 -16.41 0.28 -0.78
CA SER A 317 -16.13 0.46 -2.20
C SER A 317 -15.00 1.48 -2.40
N LEU A 318 -14.33 1.44 -3.55
CA LEU A 318 -13.21 2.38 -3.83
C LEU A 318 -13.70 3.84 -3.93
N ARG A 319 -14.94 4.05 -4.41
CA ARG A 319 -15.58 5.39 -4.46
C ARG A 319 -15.85 5.99 -3.07
N GLU A 320 -16.00 5.17 -2.03
CA GLU A 320 -16.18 5.62 -0.64
C GLU A 320 -14.85 5.95 0.06
N ARG A 321 -13.71 5.59 -0.56
CA ARG A 321 -12.35 5.81 -0.07
C ARG A 321 -11.41 6.35 -1.14
N VAL A 322 -11.90 7.30 -1.93
CA VAL A 322 -11.13 7.91 -3.04
C VAL A 322 -9.80 8.48 -2.58
N GLU A 323 -9.71 8.96 -1.36
CA GLU A 323 -8.47 9.45 -0.72
C GLU A 323 -7.35 8.40 -0.67
N ASP A 324 -7.68 7.11 -0.70
CA ASP A 324 -6.70 6.01 -0.73
C ASP A 324 -6.19 5.71 -2.15
N LEU A 325 -6.79 6.28 -3.19
CA LEU A 325 -6.47 5.96 -4.58
C LEU A 325 -4.99 6.23 -4.94
N PRO A 326 -4.37 7.36 -4.54
CA PRO A 326 -2.95 7.60 -4.79
C PRO A 326 -2.04 6.57 -4.13
N LEU A 327 -2.37 6.13 -2.91
CA LEU A 327 -1.61 5.09 -2.19
C LEU A 327 -1.75 3.73 -2.87
N LEU A 328 -2.96 3.40 -3.32
CA LEU A 328 -3.23 2.16 -4.06
C LEU A 328 -2.49 2.14 -5.41
N LEU A 329 -2.45 3.26 -6.12
CA LEU A 329 -1.67 3.39 -7.36
C LEU A 329 -0.18 3.13 -7.10
N ASN A 330 0.40 3.77 -6.09
CA ASN A 330 1.81 3.58 -5.74
C ASN A 330 2.12 2.13 -5.38
N GLU A 331 1.26 1.47 -4.59
CA GLU A 331 1.42 0.05 -4.24
C GLU A 331 1.35 -0.85 -5.48
N LEU A 332 0.39 -0.61 -6.38
CA LEU A 332 0.25 -1.39 -7.61
C LEU A 332 1.45 -1.22 -8.54
N ILE A 333 1.98 0.01 -8.66
CA ILE A 333 3.19 0.30 -9.45
C ILE A 333 4.40 -0.39 -8.81
N SER A 334 4.61 -0.24 -7.51
CA SER A 334 5.72 -0.88 -6.79
C SER A 334 5.70 -2.41 -6.96
N ARG A 335 4.52 -3.00 -7.04
CA ARG A 335 4.38 -4.42 -7.32
C ARG A 335 4.82 -4.80 -8.73
N LEU A 336 4.41 -4.03 -9.76
CA LEU A 336 4.84 -4.25 -11.13
C LEU A 336 6.36 -4.13 -11.27
N GLU A 337 6.96 -3.16 -10.59
CA GLU A 337 8.41 -2.97 -10.52
C GLU A 337 9.13 -4.17 -9.89
N ASN A 338 8.62 -4.67 -8.75
CA ASN A 338 9.16 -5.84 -8.07
C ASN A 338 9.06 -7.12 -8.93
N GLU A 339 7.99 -7.25 -9.71
CA GLU A 339 7.81 -8.34 -10.66
C GLU A 339 8.60 -8.15 -11.97
N LYS A 340 9.34 -7.03 -12.11
CA LYS A 340 10.08 -6.63 -13.34
C LYS A 340 9.20 -6.55 -14.58
N ARG A 341 7.92 -6.17 -14.40
CA ARG A 341 6.92 -6.07 -15.46
C ARG A 341 6.75 -4.65 -16.01
N GLY A 342 7.65 -3.73 -15.65
CA GLY A 342 7.65 -2.33 -16.04
C GLY A 342 7.37 -1.39 -14.88
N SER A 343 7.45 -0.08 -15.13
CA SER A 343 7.11 0.99 -14.20
C SER A 343 6.38 2.09 -14.97
N ILE A 344 5.46 2.78 -14.31
CA ILE A 344 4.77 3.96 -14.83
C ILE A 344 4.65 5.00 -13.75
N ARG A 345 4.43 6.25 -14.13
CA ARG A 345 4.12 7.33 -13.20
C ARG A 345 2.85 8.05 -13.67
N PHE A 346 2.02 8.48 -12.74
CA PHE A 346 0.85 9.29 -13.05
C PHE A 346 1.13 10.75 -12.70
N ASN A 347 0.75 11.67 -13.58
CA ASN A 347 0.75 13.09 -13.24
C ASN A 347 -0.49 13.43 -12.38
N SER A 348 -0.47 14.59 -11.73
CA SER A 348 -1.56 15.02 -10.83
C SER A 348 -2.92 15.12 -11.55
N ALA A 349 -2.95 15.57 -12.80
CA ALA A 349 -4.18 15.68 -13.58
C ALA A 349 -4.81 14.29 -13.86
N ALA A 350 -4.00 13.28 -14.18
CA ALA A 350 -4.47 11.92 -14.36
C ALA A 350 -5.01 11.34 -13.03
N ILE A 351 -4.32 11.56 -11.92
CA ILE A 351 -4.79 11.11 -10.59
C ILE A 351 -6.13 11.76 -10.26
N MET A 352 -6.28 13.07 -10.47
CA MET A 352 -7.55 13.77 -10.24
C MET A 352 -8.68 13.23 -11.10
N SER A 353 -8.41 12.93 -12.37
CA SER A 353 -9.38 12.31 -13.28
C SER A 353 -9.79 10.92 -12.77
N LEU A 354 -8.85 10.11 -12.31
CA LEU A 354 -9.11 8.79 -11.71
C LEU A 354 -9.91 8.88 -10.41
N CYS A 355 -9.70 9.93 -9.60
CA CYS A 355 -10.47 10.16 -8.36
C CYS A 355 -11.96 10.45 -8.62
N ARG A 356 -12.32 10.93 -9.81
CA ARG A 356 -13.71 11.21 -10.21
C ARG A 356 -14.45 10.00 -10.78
N HIS A 357 -13.76 8.89 -10.99
CA HIS A 357 -14.36 7.68 -11.55
C HIS A 357 -15.05 6.83 -10.47
N ASP A 358 -16.18 6.19 -10.83
CA ASP A 358 -17.03 5.42 -9.88
C ASP A 358 -16.45 4.07 -9.47
N TRP A 359 -15.50 3.54 -10.20
CA TRP A 359 -14.80 2.29 -9.89
C TRP A 359 -15.71 1.10 -9.59
N HIS A 360 -16.65 0.76 -10.48
CA HIS A 360 -17.54 -0.38 -10.30
C HIS A 360 -16.81 -1.71 -10.07
N GLY A 361 -15.62 -1.89 -10.64
CA GLY A 361 -14.74 -3.05 -10.39
C GLY A 361 -13.73 -2.83 -9.26
N ASN A 362 -13.83 -1.72 -8.51
CA ASN A 362 -13.01 -1.39 -7.35
C ASN A 362 -11.50 -1.52 -7.60
N VAL A 363 -10.74 -2.03 -6.64
CA VAL A 363 -9.27 -2.19 -6.72
C VAL A 363 -8.86 -3.15 -7.85
N ARG A 364 -9.72 -4.13 -8.21
CA ARG A 364 -9.43 -5.04 -9.34
C ARG A 364 -9.43 -4.29 -10.68
N GLU A 365 -10.36 -3.37 -10.87
CA GLU A 365 -10.41 -2.52 -12.07
C GLU A 365 -9.22 -1.56 -12.11
N LEU A 366 -8.86 -0.97 -10.97
CA LEU A 366 -7.68 -0.11 -10.85
C LEU A 366 -6.39 -0.87 -11.17
N ALA A 367 -6.22 -2.09 -10.65
CA ALA A 367 -5.05 -2.93 -10.92
C ALA A 367 -4.93 -3.27 -12.42
N ASN A 368 -6.04 -3.65 -13.05
CA ASN A 368 -6.09 -3.94 -14.48
C ASN A 368 -5.74 -2.69 -15.33
N LEU A 369 -6.20 -1.50 -14.89
CA LEU A 369 -5.84 -0.25 -15.58
C LEU A 369 -4.33 0.02 -15.48
N VAL A 370 -3.75 -0.09 -14.28
CA VAL A 370 -2.31 0.13 -14.04
C VAL A 370 -1.48 -0.85 -14.86
N GLU A 371 -1.80 -2.14 -14.84
CA GLU A 371 -1.12 -3.16 -15.64
C GLU A 371 -1.20 -2.87 -17.14
N ARG A 372 -2.39 -2.53 -17.64
CA ARG A 372 -2.59 -2.17 -19.05
C ARG A 372 -1.76 -0.96 -19.46
N LEU A 373 -1.73 0.09 -18.63
CA LEU A 373 -0.95 1.29 -18.91
C LEU A 373 0.56 1.03 -18.87
N ALA A 374 1.03 0.17 -17.96
CA ALA A 374 2.43 -0.24 -17.90
C ALA A 374 2.89 -1.00 -19.15
N ILE A 375 1.99 -1.77 -19.78
CA ILE A 375 2.26 -2.46 -21.06
C ILE A 375 2.30 -1.47 -22.22
N LEU A 376 1.34 -0.51 -22.25
CA LEU A 376 1.23 0.44 -23.36
C LEU A 376 2.29 1.55 -23.32
N HIS A 377 2.70 1.96 -22.14
CA HIS A 377 3.60 3.08 -21.89
C HIS A 377 4.71 2.69 -20.91
N PRO A 378 5.58 1.71 -21.23
CA PRO A 378 6.61 1.24 -20.33
C PRO A 378 7.56 2.39 -19.97
N TYR A 379 7.75 2.60 -18.65
CA TYR A 379 8.55 3.68 -18.05
C TYR A 379 8.06 5.11 -18.38
N GLY A 380 6.80 5.24 -18.85
CA GLY A 380 6.20 6.52 -19.23
C GLY A 380 5.53 7.27 -18.08
N VAL A 381 5.27 8.56 -18.31
CA VAL A 381 4.42 9.39 -17.45
C VAL A 381 3.02 9.42 -18.06
N ILE A 382 2.03 8.99 -17.30
CA ILE A 382 0.63 8.91 -17.71
C ILE A 382 -0.07 10.23 -17.37
N GLY A 383 -0.48 10.96 -18.38
CA GLY A 383 -1.38 12.11 -18.29
C GLY A 383 -2.83 11.71 -18.58
N VAL A 384 -3.71 12.71 -18.62
CA VAL A 384 -5.15 12.49 -18.91
C VAL A 384 -5.35 11.91 -20.32
N ASN A 385 -4.51 12.31 -21.29
CA ASN A 385 -4.62 11.87 -22.67
C ASN A 385 -4.22 10.40 -22.89
N GLU A 386 -3.36 9.86 -22.05
CA GLU A 386 -2.93 8.45 -22.06
C GLU A 386 -3.95 7.54 -21.36
N LEU A 387 -4.85 8.10 -20.53
CA LEU A 387 -5.93 7.33 -19.94
C LEU A 387 -6.94 6.86 -21.00
N PRO A 388 -7.51 5.66 -20.87
CA PRO A 388 -8.64 5.25 -21.68
C PRO A 388 -9.84 6.20 -21.50
N LYS A 389 -10.63 6.42 -22.55
CA LYS A 389 -11.74 7.40 -22.58
C LYS A 389 -12.67 7.33 -21.36
N LYS A 390 -12.97 6.14 -20.85
CA LYS A 390 -13.85 5.96 -19.69
C LYS A 390 -13.31 6.51 -18.36
N PHE A 391 -12.01 6.78 -18.28
CA PHE A 391 -11.33 7.32 -17.09
C PHE A 391 -10.94 8.79 -17.26
N ARG A 392 -11.31 9.42 -18.38
CA ARG A 392 -11.07 10.83 -18.63
C ARG A 392 -12.29 11.63 -18.16
N HIS A 393 -12.20 12.17 -16.98
CA HIS A 393 -13.23 13.05 -16.42
C HIS A 393 -12.65 14.48 -16.46
N VAL A 394 -12.78 15.14 -17.63
CA VAL A 394 -12.47 16.56 -17.83
C VAL A 394 -13.75 17.34 -17.58
N ASP A 395 -13.69 18.47 -16.90
CA ASP A 395 -14.86 19.34 -16.74
C ASP A 395 -15.29 19.86 -18.13
N ASP A 396 -16.54 19.59 -18.53
CA ASP A 396 -17.15 20.06 -19.80
C ASP A 396 -17.20 21.60 -19.93
N ASN A 397 -16.69 22.33 -18.95
CA ASN A 397 -16.59 23.80 -18.99
C ASN A 397 -15.37 24.32 -19.77
N ASP A 398 -14.45 23.45 -20.21
CA ASP A 398 -13.25 23.87 -20.97
C ASP A 398 -13.35 23.59 -22.49
N GLU A 399 -14.47 22.98 -22.99
CA GLU A 399 -14.63 22.74 -24.43
C GLU A 399 -15.05 23.98 -25.26
N SER A 400 -15.20 25.17 -24.64
CA SER A 400 -15.64 26.36 -25.37
C SER A 400 -14.52 27.26 -25.89
N ASN A 401 -13.24 26.86 -25.78
CA ASN A 401 -12.17 27.58 -26.48
C ASN A 401 -11.28 26.61 -27.26
N PRO A 402 -11.35 26.62 -28.63
CA PRO A 402 -10.33 25.99 -29.41
C PRO A 402 -9.02 26.76 -29.19
N VAL A 403 -8.11 26.16 -28.43
CA VAL A 403 -6.77 26.72 -28.24
C VAL A 403 -6.07 26.75 -29.58
N PRO A 404 -5.71 27.92 -30.12
CA PRO A 404 -4.85 27.99 -31.29
C PRO A 404 -3.51 27.34 -30.90
N VAL A 405 -2.99 26.53 -31.80
CA VAL A 405 -1.62 25.99 -31.71
C VAL A 405 -0.68 27.19 -31.74
N VAL A 406 -0.24 27.61 -30.58
CA VAL A 406 0.84 28.59 -30.41
C VAL A 406 2.07 27.82 -30.00
N THR A 407 2.96 27.61 -30.94
CA THR A 407 4.38 27.43 -30.72
C THR A 407 4.87 28.72 -30.04
N ASP A 408 5.00 28.67 -28.74
CA ASP A 408 5.85 29.48 -27.85
C ASP A 408 5.14 29.57 -26.50
N VAL A 409 5.47 28.67 -25.58
CA VAL A 409 4.94 28.66 -24.22
C VAL A 409 5.87 29.43 -23.31
N ASN A 410 5.46 30.63 -22.93
CA ASN A 410 5.96 31.25 -21.70
C ASN A 410 5.34 30.52 -20.48
N PRO A 411 6.13 30.05 -19.53
CA PRO A 411 5.62 29.34 -18.36
C PRO A 411 5.25 30.33 -17.25
N VAL A 412 4.07 30.93 -17.33
CA VAL A 412 3.52 31.64 -16.16
C VAL A 412 2.01 31.46 -16.15
N ASP A 413 1.53 30.38 -15.54
CA ASP A 413 0.21 30.34 -14.89
C ASP A 413 0.12 29.10 -14.01
N GLY A 414 0.01 29.31 -12.71
CA GLY A 414 -0.31 28.29 -11.72
C GLY A 414 0.46 28.42 -10.41
N LEU A 415 -0.02 29.28 -9.51
CA LEU A 415 0.35 29.25 -8.10
C LEU A 415 0.05 27.86 -7.53
N ALA A 416 1.05 26.96 -7.59
CA ALA A 416 1.08 25.78 -6.76
C ALA A 416 1.25 26.24 -5.30
N GLY A 417 0.40 25.77 -4.41
CA GLY A 417 0.50 26.06 -2.99
C GLY A 417 1.89 25.69 -2.44
N ILE A 418 2.25 26.32 -1.35
CA ILE A 418 3.58 26.34 -0.71
C ILE A 418 4.15 24.93 -0.41
N ASP A 419 3.36 23.85 -0.57
CA ASP A 419 3.72 22.47 -0.27
C ASP A 419 4.05 21.57 -1.49
N SER A 420 4.15 22.15 -2.71
CA SER A 420 4.55 21.36 -3.87
C SER A 420 6.05 21.56 -4.17
N PRO A 421 6.86 20.50 -4.29
CA PRO A 421 8.27 20.65 -4.65
C PRO A 421 8.37 21.29 -6.05
N ALA A 422 9.10 22.40 -6.14
CA ALA A 422 9.37 23.05 -7.40
C ALA A 422 10.19 22.10 -8.31
N LEU A 423 9.61 21.69 -9.44
CA LEU A 423 10.28 20.84 -10.40
C LEU A 423 11.13 21.71 -11.34
N LEU A 424 12.43 21.46 -11.43
CA LEU A 424 13.32 22.08 -12.39
C LEU A 424 12.94 21.62 -13.82
N PRO A 425 12.68 22.57 -14.77
CA PRO A 425 12.49 22.21 -16.17
C PRO A 425 13.72 21.52 -16.76
N VAL A 426 13.49 20.60 -17.70
CA VAL A 426 14.56 19.78 -18.35
C VAL A 426 15.62 20.66 -19.05
N ASN A 427 15.27 21.88 -19.44
CA ASN A 427 16.16 22.83 -20.13
C ASN A 427 16.84 23.82 -19.20
N GLY A 428 16.71 23.65 -17.85
CA GLY A 428 17.20 24.61 -16.89
C GLY A 428 16.26 25.81 -16.69
N LEU A 429 16.47 26.57 -15.62
CA LEU A 429 15.68 27.77 -15.27
C LEU A 429 16.66 28.86 -14.86
N ASP A 430 16.52 30.08 -15.40
CA ASP A 430 17.17 31.24 -14.82
C ASP A 430 16.43 31.61 -13.53
N LEU A 431 17.01 31.16 -12.40
CA LEU A 431 16.40 31.33 -11.08
C LEU A 431 16.15 32.80 -10.74
N LYS A 432 17.00 33.71 -11.24
CA LYS A 432 16.88 35.13 -10.98
C LYS A 432 15.70 35.73 -11.71
N GLU A 433 15.51 35.39 -12.97
CA GLU A 433 14.39 35.83 -13.80
C GLU A 433 13.07 35.26 -13.26
N TYR A 434 13.04 33.99 -12.96
CA TYR A 434 11.88 33.30 -12.38
C TYR A 434 11.43 33.87 -11.03
N LEU A 435 12.37 34.16 -10.10
CA LEU A 435 12.04 34.77 -8.82
C LEU A 435 11.55 36.21 -8.99
N GLN A 436 12.05 36.93 -10.01
CA GLN A 436 11.65 38.27 -10.34
C GLN A 436 10.22 38.34 -10.87
N ASP A 437 9.87 37.41 -11.74
CA ASP A 437 8.51 37.28 -12.31
C ASP A 437 7.49 36.85 -11.25
N LEU A 438 7.88 35.90 -10.38
CA LEU A 438 7.05 35.47 -9.26
C LEU A 438 6.80 36.62 -8.28
N GLU A 439 7.82 37.39 -7.95
CA GLU A 439 7.71 38.54 -7.08
C GLU A 439 6.79 39.63 -7.69
N CYS A 440 6.93 39.89 -8.99
CA CYS A 440 6.10 40.80 -9.74
C CYS A 440 4.62 40.40 -9.72
N SER A 441 4.36 39.13 -9.98
CA SER A 441 3.02 38.54 -9.97
C SER A 441 2.35 38.62 -8.59
N LEU A 442 3.07 38.29 -7.53
CA LEU A 442 2.55 38.37 -6.14
C LEU A 442 2.25 39.84 -5.73
N ILE A 443 3.09 40.80 -6.13
CA ILE A 443 2.85 42.24 -5.86
C ILE A 443 1.60 42.70 -6.61
N GLN A 444 1.44 42.32 -7.87
CA GLN A 444 0.28 42.68 -8.68
C GLN A 444 -1.01 42.14 -8.06
N GLN A 445 -1.03 40.84 -7.71
CA GLN A 445 -2.16 40.21 -7.08
C GLN A 445 -2.53 40.86 -5.74
N ALA A 446 -1.55 41.18 -4.89
CA ALA A 446 -1.80 41.83 -3.63
C ALA A 446 -2.38 43.27 -3.82
N LEU A 447 -1.96 44.00 -4.88
CA LEU A 447 -2.50 45.31 -5.22
C LEU A 447 -3.94 45.22 -5.74
N ASP A 448 -4.24 44.23 -6.60
CA ASP A 448 -5.58 43.98 -7.13
C ASP A 448 -6.55 43.61 -5.99
N ASP A 449 -6.17 42.71 -5.13
CA ASP A 449 -6.91 42.32 -3.93
C ASP A 449 -7.14 43.44 -2.91
N ALA A 450 -6.19 44.39 -2.85
CA ALA A 450 -6.27 45.56 -1.97
C ALA A 450 -6.94 46.78 -2.65
N ASN A 451 -7.54 46.60 -3.86
CA ASN A 451 -8.14 47.66 -4.67
C ASN A 451 -7.16 48.87 -4.89
N GLY A 452 -5.89 48.58 -5.12
CA GLY A 452 -4.84 49.57 -5.36
C GLY A 452 -4.34 50.27 -4.11
N VAL A 453 -4.76 49.90 -2.90
CA VAL A 453 -4.32 50.53 -1.63
C VAL A 453 -2.99 49.90 -1.19
N VAL A 454 -1.89 50.58 -1.49
CA VAL A 454 -0.50 50.10 -1.23
C VAL A 454 -0.26 49.71 0.24
N ALA A 455 -0.88 50.39 1.21
CA ALA A 455 -0.72 50.05 2.62
C ALA A 455 -1.30 48.64 2.95
N ARG A 456 -2.49 48.30 2.43
CA ARG A 456 -3.13 46.98 2.61
C ARG A 456 -2.41 45.91 1.83
N ALA A 457 -1.90 46.22 0.63
CA ALA A 457 -1.12 45.25 -0.15
C ALA A 457 0.21 44.91 0.56
N ALA A 458 0.87 45.88 1.17
CA ALA A 458 2.08 45.63 1.96
C ALA A 458 1.82 44.80 3.21
N GLU A 459 0.68 44.96 3.86
CA GLU A 459 0.25 44.17 5.01
C GLU A 459 -0.05 42.71 4.59
N LYS A 460 -0.73 42.50 3.46
CA LYS A 460 -0.99 41.14 2.90
C LYS A 460 0.30 40.41 2.52
N LEU A 461 1.29 41.11 2.01
CA LEU A 461 2.60 40.56 1.64
C LEU A 461 3.58 40.45 2.82
N ASN A 462 3.17 40.90 4.01
CA ASN A 462 3.98 40.91 5.24
C ASN A 462 5.34 41.66 5.06
N ILE A 463 5.32 42.74 4.26
CA ILE A 463 6.49 43.61 4.00
C ILE A 463 6.20 45.07 4.39
N ARG A 464 7.28 45.84 4.60
CA ARG A 464 7.12 47.28 4.90
C ARG A 464 6.60 48.04 3.68
N ARG A 465 5.72 49.01 3.89
CA ARG A 465 5.18 49.85 2.83
C ARG A 465 6.26 50.51 1.95
N THR A 466 7.38 50.96 2.57
CA THR A 466 8.53 51.54 1.85
C THR A 466 9.15 50.53 0.90
N THR A 467 9.33 49.29 1.34
CA THR A 467 9.89 48.20 0.54
C THR A 467 8.98 47.86 -0.64
N LEU A 468 7.65 47.83 -0.42
CA LEU A 468 6.70 47.58 -1.51
C LEU A 468 6.75 48.69 -2.57
N VAL A 469 6.83 49.96 -2.15
CA VAL A 469 6.95 51.13 -3.07
C VAL A 469 8.24 51.03 -3.89
N GLU A 470 9.37 50.68 -3.28
CA GLU A 470 10.64 50.47 -3.98
C GLU A 470 10.56 49.38 -5.01
N LYS A 471 9.94 48.22 -4.66
CA LYS A 471 9.73 47.08 -5.57
C LYS A 471 8.77 47.45 -6.69
N MET A 472 7.67 48.14 -6.42
CA MET A 472 6.76 48.66 -7.44
C MET A 472 7.45 49.59 -8.45
N ARG A 473 8.37 50.46 -7.96
CA ARG A 473 9.18 51.32 -8.86
C ARG A 473 10.16 50.50 -9.69
N LYS A 474 10.81 49.50 -9.09
CA LYS A 474 11.76 48.63 -9.76
C LYS A 474 11.10 47.82 -10.90
N TYR A 475 9.87 47.40 -10.71
CA TYR A 475 9.12 46.55 -11.67
C TYR A 475 8.13 47.35 -12.52
N ASN A 476 8.16 48.70 -12.45
CA ASN A 476 7.26 49.57 -13.20
C ASN A 476 5.76 49.31 -12.97
N LEU A 477 5.41 48.78 -11.81
CA LEU A 477 4.03 48.51 -11.41
C LEU A 477 3.40 49.80 -10.89
N GLY A 478 3.00 50.69 -11.77
CA GLY A 478 2.43 51.99 -11.43
C GLY A 478 1.01 52.14 -11.95
N ARG A 479 0.17 52.88 -11.19
CA ARG A 479 -1.22 53.27 -11.43
C ARG A 479 -1.62 53.23 -12.90
N LYS A 480 -2.64 52.43 -13.24
CA LYS A 480 -3.48 52.76 -14.40
C LYS A 480 -4.11 54.12 -14.11
N GLU A 481 -3.68 55.14 -14.81
CA GLU A 481 -4.40 56.41 -14.88
C GLU A 481 -5.82 56.11 -15.37
N LYS A 482 -6.79 56.49 -14.56
CA LYS A 482 -8.17 56.58 -15.04
C LYS A 482 -8.18 57.76 -16.00
N ASP A 483 -8.24 57.51 -17.28
CA ASP A 483 -8.70 58.48 -18.26
C ASP A 483 -10.15 58.88 -17.94
N PHE A 484 -10.31 60.04 -17.42
CA PHE A 484 -11.54 60.80 -17.45
C PHE A 484 -11.56 61.61 -18.74
N ALA A 485 -12.41 61.26 -19.65
CA ALA A 485 -13.03 62.15 -20.61
C ALA A 485 -14.47 61.68 -20.87
#